data_08050af8b34dd7452551e4a9e4899ed0
#
_entry.id   08050af8b34dd7452551e4a9e4899ed0
#
_cell.length_a   1.000
_cell.length_b   1.000
_cell.length_c   1.000
_cell.angle_alpha   90.00
_cell.angle_beta   90.00
_cell.angle_gamma   90.00
#
_symmetry.space_group_name_H-M   'P 1'
#
loop_
_entity.id
_entity.type
_entity.pdbx_description
1 polymer ?
#
loop_
_entity_poly.entity_id
_entity_poly.type
_entity_poly.pdbx_seq_one_letter_code
_entity_poly.pdbx_strand_id
1 'polypeptide(L)'
;MPLRYKALLVHLLTASGAVFAMLALLAAVDREWSLMFLWLVVALVVDGIDGPLARRYDVKKNWPTYDGVLLDMIIDYLTYVFIPAYALFKSGLLPGWPGWIAIIVITYASVVYFCDTRMKTKDFSFAGFPACWNMVVLVLFALKPPHPVTLAIIVVLAATMFVNFKFVHPVRTERWRIVTLPMALAWVIFATWSAWGNFPPQSWAHLGMLVTSLYLVSAGILQQLIYREEL
;
A
#
# COMPACT_ATOMS: atom_id res chain seq x y z
N MET A 1 -19.72 7.47 -25.63
CA MET A 1 -20.35 6.97 -24.40
C MET A 1 -20.63 8.14 -23.47
N PRO A 2 -21.84 8.33 -22.94
CA PRO A 2 -22.19 9.41 -22.01
C PRO A 2 -21.32 9.41 -20.76
N LEU A 3 -21.04 10.61 -20.19
CA LEU A 3 -20.13 10.78 -19.04
C LEU A 3 -20.60 9.95 -17.82
N ARG A 4 -21.91 9.88 -17.63
CA ARG A 4 -22.53 9.10 -16.55
C ARG A 4 -22.07 7.65 -16.56
N TYR A 5 -22.05 7.00 -17.72
CA TYR A 5 -21.62 5.59 -17.80
C TYR A 5 -20.10 5.42 -17.62
N LYS A 6 -19.29 6.43 -18.03
CA LYS A 6 -17.87 6.42 -17.74
C LYS A 6 -17.60 6.52 -16.23
N ALA A 7 -18.37 7.34 -15.52
CA ALA A 7 -18.30 7.45 -14.07
C ALA A 7 -18.68 6.13 -13.38
N LEU A 8 -19.75 5.44 -13.84
CA LEU A 8 -20.11 4.12 -13.34
C LEU A 8 -18.97 3.10 -13.57
N LEU A 9 -18.36 3.09 -14.76
CA LEU A 9 -17.26 2.17 -15.06
C LEU A 9 -16.05 2.39 -14.14
N VAL A 10 -15.79 3.62 -13.68
CA VAL A 10 -14.74 3.86 -12.68
C VAL A 10 -15.08 3.20 -11.36
N HIS A 11 -16.32 3.33 -10.85
CA HIS A 11 -16.73 2.61 -9.64
C HIS A 11 -16.62 1.08 -9.79
N LEU A 12 -16.97 0.55 -10.96
CA LEU A 12 -16.83 -0.90 -11.22
C LEU A 12 -15.36 -1.32 -11.32
N LEU A 13 -14.50 -0.45 -11.84
CA LEU A 13 -13.05 -0.68 -11.85
C LEU A 13 -12.52 -0.74 -10.40
N THR A 14 -12.81 0.26 -9.56
CA THR A 14 -12.46 0.23 -8.14
C THR A 14 -13.00 -1.04 -7.47
N ALA A 15 -14.29 -1.37 -7.68
CA ALA A 15 -14.92 -2.56 -7.12
C ALA A 15 -14.24 -3.87 -7.55
N SER A 16 -13.60 -3.92 -8.73
CA SER A 16 -12.84 -5.10 -9.16
C SER A 16 -11.66 -5.42 -8.23
N GLY A 17 -11.18 -4.44 -7.46
CA GLY A 17 -10.18 -4.64 -6.42
C GLY A 17 -10.61 -5.68 -5.37
N ALA A 18 -11.90 -5.79 -5.06
CA ALA A 18 -12.44 -6.83 -4.15
C ALA A 18 -12.25 -8.24 -4.73
N VAL A 19 -12.35 -8.40 -6.06
CA VAL A 19 -12.09 -9.68 -6.73
C VAL A 19 -10.63 -10.04 -6.61
N PHE A 20 -9.72 -9.11 -6.88
CA PHE A 20 -8.28 -9.33 -6.74
C PHE A 20 -7.87 -9.59 -5.28
N ALA A 21 -8.51 -8.92 -4.31
CA ALA A 21 -8.35 -9.22 -2.90
C ALA A 21 -8.75 -10.67 -2.58
N MET A 22 -9.89 -11.14 -3.08
CA MET A 22 -10.33 -12.52 -2.87
C MET A 22 -9.36 -13.52 -3.51
N LEU A 23 -8.90 -13.29 -4.74
CA LEU A 23 -7.92 -14.14 -5.41
C LEU A 23 -6.58 -14.17 -4.66
N ALA A 24 -6.14 -13.03 -4.14
CA ALA A 24 -4.96 -12.95 -3.29
C ALA A 24 -5.15 -13.73 -1.98
N LEU A 25 -6.32 -13.62 -1.34
CA LEU A 25 -6.61 -14.37 -0.12
C LEU A 25 -6.60 -15.88 -0.35
N LEU A 26 -7.23 -16.35 -1.42
CA LEU A 26 -7.23 -17.78 -1.76
C LEU A 26 -5.80 -18.30 -1.99
N ALA A 27 -4.99 -17.58 -2.77
CA ALA A 27 -3.57 -17.93 -2.93
C ALA A 27 -2.81 -17.93 -1.59
N ALA A 28 -3.10 -16.97 -0.70
CA ALA A 28 -2.49 -16.92 0.63
C ALA A 28 -2.88 -18.12 1.52
N VAL A 29 -4.13 -18.59 1.45
CA VAL A 29 -4.61 -19.79 2.16
C VAL A 29 -3.83 -21.02 1.72
N ASP A 30 -3.59 -21.15 0.41
CA ASP A 30 -2.82 -22.24 -0.19
C ASP A 30 -1.29 -22.05 -0.06
N ARG A 31 -0.85 -20.96 0.59
CA ARG A 31 0.56 -20.55 0.76
C ARG A 31 1.30 -20.30 -0.55
N GLU A 32 0.58 -20.01 -1.60
CA GLU A 32 1.13 -19.57 -2.90
C GLU A 32 1.49 -18.09 -2.85
N TRP A 33 2.54 -17.77 -2.06
CA TRP A 33 2.90 -16.38 -1.73
C TRP A 33 3.18 -15.52 -2.96
N SER A 34 3.83 -16.08 -3.96
CA SER A 34 4.10 -15.39 -5.23
C SER A 34 2.82 -14.98 -5.92
N LEU A 35 1.88 -15.90 -6.09
CA LEU A 35 0.59 -15.64 -6.72
C LEU A 35 -0.24 -14.63 -5.91
N MET A 36 -0.23 -14.75 -4.57
CA MET A 36 -0.87 -13.77 -3.69
C MET A 36 -0.35 -12.36 -3.95
N PHE A 37 0.98 -12.16 -3.95
CA PHE A 37 1.56 -10.84 -4.17
C PHE A 37 1.32 -10.33 -5.59
N LEU A 38 1.31 -11.19 -6.61
CA LEU A 38 0.96 -10.78 -7.98
C LEU A 38 -0.48 -10.24 -8.05
N TRP A 39 -1.45 -10.88 -7.37
CA TRP A 39 -2.81 -10.34 -7.27
C TRP A 39 -2.86 -9.02 -6.51
N LEU A 40 -2.08 -8.87 -5.43
CA LEU A 40 -1.99 -7.58 -4.71
C LEU A 40 -1.33 -6.49 -5.56
N VAL A 41 -0.36 -6.82 -6.41
CA VAL A 41 0.21 -5.86 -7.38
C VAL A 41 -0.83 -5.45 -8.42
N VAL A 42 -1.65 -6.38 -8.93
CA VAL A 42 -2.75 -6.02 -9.84
C VAL A 42 -3.73 -5.08 -9.14
N ALA A 43 -4.11 -5.37 -7.89
CA ALA A 43 -4.99 -4.49 -7.10
C ALA A 43 -4.37 -3.09 -6.91
N LEU A 44 -3.07 -3.00 -6.58
CA LEU A 44 -2.34 -1.74 -6.43
C LEU A 44 -2.30 -0.92 -7.75
N VAL A 45 -2.17 -1.58 -8.90
CA VAL A 45 -2.20 -0.91 -10.21
C VAL A 45 -3.60 -0.37 -10.50
N VAL A 46 -4.64 -1.13 -10.20
CA VAL A 46 -6.04 -0.70 -10.38
C VAL A 46 -6.33 0.52 -9.50
N ASP A 47 -5.98 0.50 -8.22
CA ASP A 47 -6.09 1.61 -7.29
C ASP A 47 -5.31 2.85 -7.78
N GLY A 48 -4.08 2.67 -8.24
CA GLY A 48 -3.29 3.78 -8.80
C GLY A 48 -3.92 4.46 -10.02
N ILE A 49 -4.77 3.76 -10.77
CA ILE A 49 -5.42 4.27 -11.98
C ILE A 49 -6.81 4.86 -11.70
N ASP A 50 -7.57 4.30 -10.78
CA ASP A 50 -8.97 4.66 -10.56
C ASP A 50 -9.14 6.09 -10.02
N GLY A 51 -8.27 6.54 -9.11
CA GLY A 51 -8.28 7.90 -8.59
C GLY A 51 -8.12 8.98 -9.67
N PRO A 52 -7.11 8.93 -10.56
CA PRO A 52 -7.01 9.78 -11.74
C PRO A 52 -8.25 9.73 -12.65
N LEU A 53 -8.81 8.54 -12.88
CA LEU A 53 -10.01 8.39 -13.70
C LEU A 53 -11.25 8.98 -13.01
N ALA A 54 -11.39 8.80 -11.67
CA ALA A 54 -12.47 9.37 -10.90
C ALA A 54 -12.48 10.90 -10.99
N ARG A 55 -11.33 11.54 -10.92
CA ARG A 55 -11.19 12.98 -11.11
C ARG A 55 -11.48 13.40 -12.56
N ARG A 56 -10.96 12.67 -13.54
CA ARG A 56 -11.17 12.97 -14.97
C ARG A 56 -12.64 12.93 -15.37
N TYR A 57 -13.41 12.02 -14.81
CA TYR A 57 -14.83 11.82 -15.15
C TYR A 57 -15.79 12.45 -14.14
N ASP A 58 -15.26 13.20 -13.14
CA ASP A 58 -16.05 13.86 -12.08
C ASP A 58 -17.11 12.90 -11.50
N VAL A 59 -16.63 11.77 -10.97
CA VAL A 59 -17.46 10.64 -10.57
C VAL A 59 -18.49 11.04 -9.51
N LYS A 60 -18.11 11.89 -8.55
CA LYS A 60 -19.02 12.39 -7.51
C LYS A 60 -20.24 13.10 -8.08
N LYS A 61 -20.09 13.83 -9.20
CA LYS A 61 -21.16 14.56 -9.86
C LYS A 61 -21.96 13.68 -10.82
N ASN A 62 -21.27 12.86 -11.61
CA ASN A 62 -21.87 12.11 -12.70
C ASN A 62 -22.48 10.77 -12.25
N TRP A 63 -22.06 10.22 -11.11
CA TRP A 63 -22.64 9.01 -10.49
C TRP A 63 -22.64 9.10 -8.95
N PRO A 64 -23.48 9.98 -8.35
CA PRO A 64 -23.46 10.24 -6.90
C PRO A 64 -24.08 9.12 -6.04
N THR A 65 -24.64 8.09 -6.68
CA THR A 65 -25.31 6.97 -5.99
C THR A 65 -24.36 6.13 -5.15
N TYR A 66 -23.08 6.02 -5.58
CA TYR A 66 -22.07 5.24 -4.87
C TYR A 66 -21.06 6.19 -4.22
N ASP A 67 -20.73 5.93 -2.95
CA ASP A 67 -19.62 6.60 -2.28
C ASP A 67 -18.29 5.93 -2.70
N GLY A 68 -17.62 6.57 -3.69
CA GLY A 68 -16.34 6.07 -4.21
C GLY A 68 -15.21 6.12 -3.20
N VAL A 69 -15.27 7.03 -2.22
CA VAL A 69 -14.24 7.10 -1.16
C VAL A 69 -14.39 5.94 -0.19
N LEU A 70 -15.62 5.63 0.22
CA LEU A 70 -15.89 4.47 1.08
C LEU A 70 -15.54 3.16 0.37
N LEU A 71 -15.88 3.05 -0.93
CA LEU A 71 -15.55 1.87 -1.74
C LEU A 71 -14.05 1.64 -1.81
N ASP A 72 -13.26 2.68 -2.09
CA ASP A 72 -11.81 2.70 -2.12
C ASP A 72 -11.23 2.26 -0.77
N MET A 73 -11.66 2.89 0.32
CA MET A 73 -11.19 2.56 1.67
C MET A 73 -11.44 1.10 2.09
N ILE A 74 -12.58 0.52 1.69
CA ILE A 74 -12.88 -0.89 1.98
C ILE A 74 -11.89 -1.81 1.25
N ILE A 75 -11.62 -1.52 -0.02
CA ILE A 75 -10.71 -2.32 -0.85
C ILE A 75 -9.28 -2.16 -0.38
N ASP A 76 -8.86 -0.94 -0.09
CA ASP A 76 -7.55 -0.63 0.47
C ASP A 76 -7.31 -1.40 1.77
N TYR A 77 -8.28 -1.42 2.69
CA TYR A 77 -8.12 -2.15 3.93
C TYR A 77 -7.93 -3.65 3.70
N LEU A 78 -8.62 -4.23 2.72
CA LEU A 78 -8.46 -5.64 2.36
C LEU A 78 -7.08 -5.91 1.75
N THR A 79 -6.69 -5.11 0.75
CA THR A 79 -5.50 -5.36 -0.09
C THR A 79 -4.21 -4.86 0.54
N TYR A 80 -4.25 -3.76 1.29
CA TYR A 80 -3.06 -3.15 1.89
C TYR A 80 -2.81 -3.62 3.32
N VAL A 81 -3.85 -4.07 4.04
CA VAL A 81 -3.75 -4.38 5.47
C VAL A 81 -4.06 -5.85 5.76
N PHE A 82 -5.29 -6.27 5.48
CA PHE A 82 -5.81 -7.53 6.02
C PHE A 82 -5.11 -8.76 5.42
N ILE A 83 -5.02 -8.82 4.10
CA ILE A 83 -4.37 -9.95 3.40
C ILE A 83 -2.86 -9.97 3.67
N PRO A 84 -2.11 -8.87 3.60
CA PRO A 84 -0.69 -8.85 3.99
C PRO A 84 -0.46 -9.26 5.45
N ALA A 85 -1.28 -8.83 6.39
CA ALA A 85 -1.18 -9.25 7.79
C ALA A 85 -1.38 -10.76 7.95
N TYR A 86 -2.37 -11.34 7.28
CA TYR A 86 -2.59 -12.78 7.23
C TYR A 86 -1.38 -13.51 6.66
N ALA A 87 -0.84 -13.05 5.53
CA ALA A 87 0.32 -13.63 4.89
C ALA A 87 1.55 -13.62 5.81
N LEU A 88 1.83 -12.47 6.45
CA LEU A 88 2.92 -12.34 7.41
C LEU A 88 2.79 -13.35 8.55
N PHE A 89 1.59 -13.52 9.11
CA PHE A 89 1.32 -14.46 10.20
C PHE A 89 1.51 -15.92 9.77
N LYS A 90 1.06 -16.27 8.55
CA LYS A 90 1.08 -17.65 8.04
C LYS A 90 2.40 -18.06 7.38
N SER A 91 3.24 -17.10 7.01
CA SER A 91 4.50 -17.34 6.27
C SER A 91 5.61 -17.98 7.12
N GLY A 92 5.54 -17.84 8.44
CA GLY A 92 6.63 -18.23 9.34
C GLY A 92 7.73 -17.17 9.50
N LEU A 93 7.57 -15.97 8.90
CA LEU A 93 8.50 -14.84 9.11
C LEU A 93 8.49 -14.32 10.55
N LEU A 94 7.41 -14.56 11.29
CA LEU A 94 7.29 -14.26 12.72
C LEU A 94 6.59 -15.40 13.45
N PRO A 95 7.33 -16.47 13.81
CA PRO A 95 6.75 -17.63 14.49
C PRO A 95 6.39 -17.29 15.94
N GLY A 96 5.32 -17.93 16.42
CA GLY A 96 4.89 -17.82 17.81
C GLY A 96 4.21 -16.49 18.16
N TRP A 97 4.41 -16.02 19.39
CA TRP A 97 3.75 -14.80 19.91
C TRP A 97 4.09 -13.50 19.15
N PRO A 98 5.30 -13.29 18.55
CA PRO A 98 5.57 -12.10 17.75
C PRO A 98 4.63 -11.95 16.54
N GLY A 99 4.24 -13.07 15.91
CA GLY A 99 3.27 -13.08 14.83
C GLY A 99 1.90 -12.58 15.27
N TRP A 100 1.44 -12.96 16.47
CA TRP A 100 0.18 -12.46 17.04
C TRP A 100 0.24 -10.97 17.31
N ILE A 101 1.34 -10.47 17.89
CA ILE A 101 1.52 -9.02 18.08
C ILE A 101 1.46 -8.31 16.73
N ALA A 102 2.20 -8.80 15.73
CA ALA A 102 2.26 -8.17 14.43
C ALA A 102 0.87 -8.03 13.78
N ILE A 103 0.06 -9.10 13.72
CA ILE A 103 -1.27 -9.01 13.11
C ILE A 103 -2.23 -8.11 13.89
N ILE A 104 -2.19 -8.12 15.21
CA ILE A 104 -3.01 -7.24 16.06
C ILE A 104 -2.63 -5.79 15.82
N VAL A 105 -1.34 -5.48 15.86
CA VAL A 105 -0.84 -4.11 15.67
C VAL A 105 -1.16 -3.60 14.26
N ILE A 106 -0.87 -4.39 13.22
CA ILE A 106 -1.15 -4.02 11.84
C ILE A 106 -2.64 -3.74 11.64
N THR A 107 -3.51 -4.68 12.01
CA THR A 107 -4.94 -4.55 11.72
C THR A 107 -5.61 -3.47 12.56
N TYR A 108 -5.31 -3.42 13.86
CA TYR A 108 -5.91 -2.43 14.77
C TYR A 108 -5.43 -1.01 14.46
N ALA A 109 -4.10 -0.78 14.34
CA ALA A 109 -3.58 0.54 14.03
C ALA A 109 -4.10 1.06 12.68
N SER A 110 -4.15 0.18 11.67
CA SER A 110 -4.59 0.58 10.33
C SER A 110 -6.07 0.95 10.28
N VAL A 111 -6.97 0.21 10.94
CA VAL A 111 -8.39 0.59 10.92
C VAL A 111 -8.62 1.94 11.61
N VAL A 112 -7.91 2.20 12.72
CA VAL A 112 -7.97 3.50 13.39
C VAL A 112 -7.42 4.61 12.49
N TYR A 113 -6.29 4.36 11.80
CA TYR A 113 -5.70 5.30 10.86
C TYR A 113 -6.63 5.62 9.68
N PHE A 114 -7.26 4.61 9.06
CA PHE A 114 -8.22 4.82 7.96
C PHE A 114 -9.44 5.65 8.37
N CYS A 115 -9.81 5.61 9.65
CA CYS A 115 -10.88 6.44 10.20
C CYS A 115 -10.41 7.86 10.60
N ASP A 116 -9.10 8.15 10.60
CA ASP A 116 -8.58 9.46 10.99
C ASP A 116 -8.75 10.48 9.85
N THR A 117 -9.59 11.48 10.08
CA THR A 117 -9.84 12.54 9.09
C THR A 117 -8.62 13.44 8.81
N ARG A 118 -7.59 13.36 9.64
CA ARG A 118 -6.34 14.13 9.53
C ARG A 118 -5.28 13.42 8.68
N MET A 119 -5.51 12.18 8.25
CA MET A 119 -4.51 11.38 7.56
C MET A 119 -4.03 11.97 6.21
N LYS A 120 -4.75 12.91 5.64
CA LYS A 120 -4.38 13.59 4.38
C LYS A 120 -4.03 15.05 4.65
N THR A 121 -2.84 15.44 4.23
CA THR A 121 -2.35 16.83 4.33
C THR A 121 -2.91 17.71 3.19
N LYS A 122 -2.73 19.04 3.30
CA LYS A 122 -3.19 20.01 2.28
C LYS A 122 -2.57 19.78 0.91
N ASP A 123 -1.34 19.28 0.84
CA ASP A 123 -0.61 18.97 -0.40
C ASP A 123 -0.83 17.54 -0.90
N PHE A 124 -1.85 16.86 -0.37
CA PHE A 124 -2.21 15.47 -0.69
C PHE A 124 -1.16 14.42 -0.32
N SER A 125 -0.23 14.74 0.56
CA SER A 125 0.60 13.76 1.23
C SER A 125 -0.16 13.06 2.36
N PHE A 126 0.45 12.08 2.99
CA PHE A 126 -0.11 11.42 4.17
C PHE A 126 0.55 11.98 5.44
N ALA A 127 -0.24 12.19 6.48
CA ALA A 127 0.23 12.42 7.83
C ALA A 127 0.39 11.05 8.53
N GLY A 128 1.62 10.67 8.84
CA GLY A 128 1.96 9.33 9.32
C GLY A 128 2.10 8.29 8.22
N PHE A 129 2.60 7.10 8.59
CA PHE A 129 2.75 5.97 7.67
C PHE A 129 1.39 5.55 7.08
N PRO A 130 1.23 5.49 5.75
CA PRO A 130 -0.06 5.35 5.08
C PRO A 130 -0.64 3.93 5.06
N ALA A 131 -0.30 3.08 6.01
CA ALA A 131 -0.81 1.72 6.14
C ALA A 131 -0.61 0.81 4.89
N CYS A 132 0.36 1.10 4.04
CA CYS A 132 0.67 0.29 2.85
C CYS A 132 1.46 -1.00 3.21
N TRP A 133 0.85 -1.83 4.05
CA TRP A 133 1.48 -3.07 4.53
C TRP A 133 1.73 -4.10 3.43
N ASN A 134 0.97 -4.06 2.34
CA ASN A 134 1.24 -4.88 1.15
C ASN A 134 2.67 -4.66 0.64
N MET A 135 3.15 -3.41 0.60
CA MET A 135 4.51 -3.08 0.20
C MET A 135 5.53 -3.57 1.23
N VAL A 136 5.27 -3.28 2.51
CA VAL A 136 6.18 -3.68 3.61
C VAL A 136 6.32 -5.19 3.69
N VAL A 137 5.20 -5.92 3.70
CA VAL A 137 5.21 -7.38 3.83
C VAL A 137 5.86 -8.03 2.61
N LEU A 138 5.68 -7.50 1.39
CA LEU A 138 6.38 -7.97 0.20
C LEU A 138 7.90 -7.82 0.35
N VAL A 139 8.38 -6.68 0.84
CA VAL A 139 9.80 -6.46 1.14
C VAL A 139 10.30 -7.44 2.19
N LEU A 140 9.52 -7.71 3.25
CA LEU A 140 9.88 -8.68 4.28
C LEU A 140 9.98 -10.12 3.73
N PHE A 141 9.11 -10.50 2.79
CA PHE A 141 9.19 -11.78 2.09
C PHE A 141 10.43 -11.91 1.20
N ALA A 142 10.84 -10.81 0.58
CA ALA A 142 12.02 -10.79 -0.29
C ALA A 142 13.34 -10.81 0.52
N LEU A 143 13.43 -9.99 1.57
CA LEU A 143 14.66 -9.81 2.33
C LEU A 143 14.83 -10.80 3.48
N LYS A 144 13.74 -11.35 4.01
CA LYS A 144 13.70 -12.32 5.13
C LYS A 144 14.59 -11.90 6.30
N PRO A 145 14.43 -10.68 6.86
CA PRO A 145 15.25 -10.24 7.97
C PRO A 145 15.00 -11.11 9.22
N PRO A 146 15.93 -11.10 10.20
CA PRO A 146 15.76 -11.83 11.47
C PRO A 146 14.45 -11.42 12.18
N HIS A 147 13.81 -12.34 12.88
CA HIS A 147 12.51 -12.13 13.53
C HIS A 147 12.42 -10.86 14.41
N PRO A 148 13.44 -10.52 15.25
CA PRO A 148 13.40 -9.29 16.04
C PRO A 148 13.40 -8.02 15.17
N VAL A 149 14.14 -8.05 14.05
CA VAL A 149 14.18 -6.92 13.09
C VAL A 149 12.84 -6.78 12.39
N THR A 150 12.25 -7.89 11.95
CA THR A 150 10.91 -7.92 11.34
C THR A 150 9.86 -7.31 12.28
N LEU A 151 9.84 -7.74 13.54
CA LEU A 151 8.90 -7.21 14.54
C LEU A 151 9.15 -5.71 14.81
N ALA A 152 10.41 -5.31 14.94
CA ALA A 152 10.77 -3.91 15.16
C ALA A 152 10.31 -3.01 14.01
N ILE A 153 10.50 -3.42 12.76
CA ILE A 153 10.00 -2.70 11.57
C ILE A 153 8.48 -2.50 11.66
N ILE A 154 7.73 -3.54 11.99
CA ILE A 154 6.27 -3.47 12.08
C ILE A 154 5.83 -2.51 13.18
N VAL A 155 6.39 -2.64 14.39
CA VAL A 155 6.01 -1.80 15.54
C VAL A 155 6.38 -0.34 15.29
N VAL A 156 7.56 -0.07 14.73
CA VAL A 156 8.00 1.28 14.39
C VAL A 156 7.09 1.91 13.33
N LEU A 157 6.83 1.21 12.23
CA LEU A 157 5.94 1.74 11.19
C LEU A 157 4.51 1.97 11.72
N ALA A 158 3.97 1.05 12.52
CA ALA A 158 2.67 1.24 13.14
C ALA A 158 2.64 2.45 14.09
N ALA A 159 3.69 2.66 14.87
CA ALA A 159 3.80 3.85 15.72
C ALA A 159 3.87 5.14 14.90
N THR A 160 4.58 5.13 13.76
CA THR A 160 4.69 6.32 12.88
C THR A 160 3.38 6.67 12.17
N MET A 161 2.36 5.80 12.15
CA MET A 161 1.03 6.13 11.63
C MET A 161 0.37 7.30 12.36
N PHE A 162 0.69 7.47 13.65
CA PHE A 162 0.08 8.49 14.53
C PHE A 162 1.03 9.63 14.87
N VAL A 163 2.16 9.70 14.18
CA VAL A 163 3.14 10.79 14.35
C VAL A 163 3.06 11.72 13.13
N ASN A 164 3.22 13.02 13.35
CA ASN A 164 3.18 14.03 12.29
C ASN A 164 4.44 13.99 11.41
N PHE A 165 4.69 12.83 10.80
CA PHE A 165 5.67 12.65 9.73
C PHE A 165 4.97 12.64 8.39
N LYS A 166 5.51 13.38 7.44
CA LYS A 166 5.00 13.42 6.08
C LYS A 166 5.45 12.20 5.28
N PHE A 167 4.48 11.52 4.66
CA PHE A 167 4.75 10.49 3.65
C PHE A 167 4.17 10.92 2.31
N VAL A 168 4.98 10.85 1.26
CA VAL A 168 4.56 11.29 -0.08
C VAL A 168 3.53 10.34 -0.69
N HIS A 169 2.51 10.91 -1.33
CA HIS A 169 1.65 10.14 -2.21
C HIS A 169 2.24 10.19 -3.63
N PRO A 170 2.69 9.05 -4.22
CA PRO A 170 3.48 9.05 -5.46
C PRO A 170 2.86 9.79 -6.63
N VAL A 171 1.52 9.76 -6.73
CA VAL A 171 0.79 10.37 -7.85
C VAL A 171 0.29 11.78 -7.52
N ARG A 172 -0.09 12.06 -6.24
CA ARG A 172 -0.82 13.28 -5.86
C ARG A 172 0.07 14.38 -5.30
N THR A 173 1.12 14.03 -4.52
CA THR A 173 2.06 15.01 -3.99
C THR A 173 2.87 15.61 -5.14
N GLU A 174 2.73 16.93 -5.37
CA GLU A 174 3.38 17.57 -6.53
C GLU A 174 4.87 17.73 -6.36
N ARG A 175 5.30 18.05 -5.14
CA ARG A 175 6.71 18.24 -4.84
C ARG A 175 7.49 16.94 -5.03
N TRP A 176 8.59 17.00 -5.79
CA TRP A 176 9.44 15.87 -6.20
C TRP A 176 8.74 14.78 -7.03
N ARG A 177 7.51 15.02 -7.52
CA ARG A 177 6.76 14.02 -8.31
C ARG A 177 7.54 13.48 -9.52
N ILE A 178 8.39 14.32 -10.13
CA ILE A 178 9.27 13.92 -11.26
C ILE A 178 10.19 12.77 -10.83
N VAL A 179 10.60 12.68 -9.58
CA VAL A 179 11.43 11.58 -9.04
C VAL A 179 10.56 10.52 -8.36
N THR A 180 9.59 10.96 -7.57
CA THR A 180 8.75 10.06 -6.74
C THR A 180 7.93 9.09 -7.60
N LEU A 181 7.35 9.55 -8.71
CA LEU A 181 6.55 8.69 -9.58
C LEU A 181 7.40 7.62 -10.29
N PRO A 182 8.55 7.94 -10.93
CA PRO A 182 9.46 6.91 -11.44
C PRO A 182 9.96 5.92 -10.37
N MET A 183 10.25 6.38 -9.15
CA MET A 183 10.68 5.52 -8.05
C MET A 183 9.57 4.55 -7.61
N ALA A 184 8.32 5.02 -7.56
CA ALA A 184 7.17 4.15 -7.27
C ALA A 184 6.92 3.13 -8.39
N LEU A 185 7.03 3.53 -9.65
CA LEU A 185 6.93 2.61 -10.80
C LEU A 185 8.06 1.57 -10.79
N ALA A 186 9.29 2.00 -10.52
CA ALA A 186 10.42 1.10 -10.37
C ALA A 186 10.21 0.11 -9.22
N TRP A 187 9.65 0.57 -8.08
CA TRP A 187 9.28 -0.31 -6.98
C TRP A 187 8.30 -1.40 -7.42
N VAL A 188 7.24 -1.03 -8.14
CA VAL A 188 6.24 -2.00 -8.67
C VAL A 188 6.90 -3.02 -9.59
N ILE A 189 7.82 -2.60 -10.46
CA ILE A 189 8.56 -3.48 -11.37
C ILE A 189 9.43 -4.47 -10.58
N PHE A 190 10.21 -3.99 -9.61
CA PHE A 190 11.07 -4.85 -8.80
C PHE A 190 10.26 -5.81 -7.92
N ALA A 191 9.15 -5.33 -7.35
CA ALA A 191 8.23 -6.14 -6.54
C ALA A 191 7.61 -7.26 -7.39
N THR A 192 7.09 -6.92 -8.58
CA THR A 192 6.51 -7.89 -9.52
C THR A 192 7.54 -8.93 -9.94
N TRP A 193 8.75 -8.49 -10.30
CA TRP A 193 9.82 -9.40 -10.68
C TRP A 193 10.22 -10.35 -9.55
N SER A 194 10.34 -9.81 -8.34
CA SER A 194 10.67 -10.59 -7.14
C SER A 194 9.59 -11.64 -6.81
N ALA A 195 8.32 -11.24 -6.87
CA ALA A 195 7.19 -12.14 -6.66
C ALA A 195 7.09 -13.20 -7.76
N TRP A 196 7.21 -12.80 -9.04
CA TRP A 196 7.18 -13.72 -10.18
C TRP A 196 8.23 -14.82 -10.08
N GLY A 197 9.45 -14.46 -9.65
CA GLY A 197 10.56 -15.38 -9.44
C GLY A 197 10.48 -16.19 -8.14
N ASN A 198 9.40 -16.12 -7.40
CA ASN A 198 9.24 -16.75 -6.08
C ASN A 198 10.32 -16.34 -5.07
N PHE A 199 10.61 -15.04 -5.03
CA PHE A 199 11.58 -14.43 -4.10
C PHE A 199 12.95 -15.11 -4.11
N PRO A 200 13.65 -15.18 -5.29
CA PRO A 200 14.93 -15.86 -5.40
C PRO A 200 15.97 -15.16 -4.51
N PRO A 201 16.81 -15.92 -3.77
CA PRO A 201 17.83 -15.32 -2.93
C PRO A 201 18.81 -14.48 -3.76
N GLN A 202 19.31 -13.37 -3.18
CA GLN A 202 20.33 -12.48 -3.77
C GLN A 202 19.95 -11.88 -5.15
N SER A 203 18.66 -11.65 -5.37
CA SER A 203 18.20 -11.00 -6.60
C SER A 203 18.54 -9.51 -6.61
N TRP A 204 19.01 -8.99 -7.76
CA TRP A 204 19.18 -7.55 -7.98
C TRP A 204 17.87 -6.77 -7.77
N ALA A 205 16.71 -7.41 -8.04
CA ALA A 205 15.39 -6.84 -7.79
C ALA A 205 15.15 -6.54 -6.31
N HIS A 206 15.72 -7.32 -5.38
CA HIS A 206 15.62 -7.06 -3.93
C HIS A 206 16.36 -5.77 -3.56
N LEU A 207 17.55 -5.53 -4.14
CA LEU A 207 18.28 -4.29 -3.92
C LEU A 207 17.52 -3.09 -4.49
N GLY A 208 17.00 -3.21 -5.72
CA GLY A 208 16.18 -2.18 -6.35
C GLY A 208 14.92 -1.86 -5.52
N MET A 209 14.23 -2.89 -5.04
CA MET A 209 13.06 -2.74 -4.17
C MET A 209 13.42 -2.09 -2.82
N LEU A 210 14.55 -2.46 -2.20
CA LEU A 210 15.01 -1.84 -0.96
C LEU A 210 15.31 -0.35 -1.16
N VAL A 211 16.07 0.01 -2.19
CA VAL A 211 16.43 1.41 -2.49
C VAL A 211 15.19 2.26 -2.77
N THR A 212 14.28 1.76 -3.59
CA THR A 212 13.03 2.47 -3.89
C THR A 212 12.11 2.58 -2.67
N SER A 213 12.05 1.55 -1.80
CA SER A 213 11.31 1.59 -0.54
C SER A 213 11.88 2.64 0.41
N LEU A 214 13.21 2.68 0.59
CA LEU A 214 13.88 3.66 1.44
C LEU A 214 13.61 5.08 0.94
N TYR A 215 13.64 5.30 -0.38
CA TYR A 215 13.26 6.59 -0.97
C TYR A 215 11.80 6.95 -0.63
N LEU A 216 10.85 6.05 -0.89
CA LEU A 216 9.42 6.33 -0.68
C LEU A 216 9.08 6.61 0.78
N VAL A 217 9.73 5.93 1.72
CA VAL A 217 9.55 6.16 3.16
C VAL A 217 10.19 7.47 3.60
N SER A 218 11.37 7.83 3.08
CA SER A 218 12.14 8.99 3.54
C SER A 218 11.78 10.29 2.83
N ALA A 219 11.31 10.25 1.58
CA ALA A 219 11.11 11.44 0.74
C ALA A 219 10.18 12.47 1.37
N GLY A 220 9.09 12.04 2.00
CA GLY A 220 8.15 12.94 2.68
C GLY A 220 8.78 13.61 3.90
N ILE A 221 9.45 12.83 4.73
CA ILE A 221 10.16 13.32 5.92
C ILE A 221 11.25 14.33 5.51
N LEU A 222 12.01 14.01 4.46
CA LEU A 222 13.02 14.92 3.93
C LEU A 222 12.40 16.23 3.39
N GLN A 223 11.28 16.14 2.68
CA GLN A 223 10.55 17.36 2.26
C GLN A 223 10.12 18.19 3.48
N GLN A 224 9.55 17.55 4.50
CA GLN A 224 9.11 18.24 5.72
C GLN A 224 10.28 18.97 6.42
N LEU A 225 11.43 18.32 6.54
CA LEU A 225 12.62 18.90 7.17
C LEU A 225 13.25 20.04 6.35
N ILE A 226 13.42 19.84 5.04
CA ILE A 226 14.07 20.81 4.15
C ILE A 226 13.22 22.08 4.01
N TYR A 227 11.92 21.92 3.87
CA TYR A 227 11.01 23.06 3.62
C TYR A 227 10.31 23.57 4.88
N ARG A 228 10.60 22.98 6.06
CA ARG A 228 10.00 23.35 7.37
C ARG A 228 8.47 23.36 7.33
N GLU A 229 7.88 22.36 6.67
CA GLU A 229 6.43 22.26 6.53
C GLU A 229 5.79 21.77 7.84
N GLU A 230 4.75 22.48 8.29
CA GLU A 230 3.83 21.99 9.31
C GLU A 230 2.72 21.17 8.62
N LEU A 231 2.34 20.03 9.21
CA LEU A 231 1.29 19.14 8.69
C LEU A 231 -0.11 19.55 9.13
#